data_2fc611ea0d4eac6b75120234e1f6543c
#
_entry.id   2fc611ea0d4eac6b75120234e1f6543c
#
_cell.length_a   1.000
_cell.length_b   1.000
_cell.length_c   1.000
_cell.angle_alpha   90.00
_cell.angle_beta   90.00
_cell.angle_gamma   90.00
#
_symmetry.space_group_name_H-M   'P 1'
#
loop_
_entity.id
_entity.type
_entity.pdbx_description
1 polymer ?
#
loop_
_entity_poly.entity_id
_entity_poly.type
_entity_poly.pdbx_seq_one_letter_code
_entity_poly.pdbx_strand_id
1 'polypeptide(L)'
;MMDREGLGDLPTFDMESLSRKPMVMMDEQDEDDYQYITKMYGPVAGKVLEYIEDACDQLEYKGSMMFDEYLDRTGVLVLADHIYDKIKEMEKEDCIKKDRLLYQMVCTLLGGELYHHRCRYRRKCRMFSD
;
A
#
# COMPACT_ATOMS: atom_id res chain seq x y z
N MET A 1 -36.26 -5.49 -1.12
CA MET A 1 -35.87 -4.75 -2.31
C MET A 1 -34.84 -3.71 -1.97
N MET A 2 -33.83 -3.65 -2.76
CA MET A 2 -32.85 -2.61 -2.57
C MET A 2 -33.48 -1.24 -2.75
N ASP A 3 -33.29 -0.42 -1.80
CA ASP A 3 -33.88 0.88 -1.79
C ASP A 3 -33.04 1.83 -2.64
N ARG A 4 -33.56 2.17 -3.82
CA ARG A 4 -32.87 3.11 -4.70
C ARG A 4 -32.81 4.50 -4.09
N GLU A 5 -33.78 4.81 -3.26
CA GLU A 5 -33.80 6.10 -2.58
C GLU A 5 -32.62 6.18 -1.59
N GLY A 6 -32.30 5.07 -0.94
CA GLY A 6 -31.14 5.04 -0.09
C GLY A 6 -29.85 5.29 -0.83
N LEU A 7 -29.76 4.77 -2.07
CA LEU A 7 -28.59 5.04 -2.91
C LEU A 7 -28.56 6.49 -3.36
N GLY A 8 -29.74 7.07 -3.62
CA GLY A 8 -29.85 8.46 -4.01
C GLY A 8 -29.38 9.43 -2.94
N ASP A 9 -29.43 8.99 -1.67
CA ASP A 9 -29.01 9.83 -0.56
C ASP A 9 -27.50 9.82 -0.35
N LEU A 10 -26.78 8.95 -1.05
CA LEU A 10 -25.33 8.91 -0.92
C LEU A 10 -24.74 10.17 -1.56
N PRO A 11 -23.66 10.70 -0.97
CA PRO A 11 -22.99 11.86 -1.55
C PRO A 11 -22.54 11.56 -2.97
N THR A 12 -22.83 12.47 -3.87
CA THR A 12 -22.35 12.35 -5.23
C THR A 12 -20.86 12.72 -5.25
N PHE A 13 -20.08 11.90 -5.92
CA PHE A 13 -18.66 12.19 -6.06
C PHE A 13 -18.49 13.39 -7.00
N ASP A 14 -17.88 14.43 -6.49
CA ASP A 14 -17.70 15.68 -7.22
C ASP A 14 -16.27 15.79 -7.74
N MET A 15 -16.08 15.41 -8.98
CA MET A 15 -14.77 15.46 -9.60
C MET A 15 -14.25 16.89 -9.76
N GLU A 16 -15.15 17.84 -9.99
CA GLU A 16 -14.72 19.22 -10.12
C GLU A 16 -14.18 19.76 -8.79
N SER A 17 -14.85 19.40 -7.70
CA SER A 17 -14.40 19.81 -6.38
C SER A 17 -13.02 19.28 -6.08
N LEU A 18 -12.75 18.03 -6.45
CA LEU A 18 -11.44 17.42 -6.27
C LEU A 18 -10.38 18.12 -7.10
N SER A 19 -10.71 18.45 -8.35
CA SER A 19 -9.74 19.08 -9.24
C SER A 19 -9.38 20.51 -8.83
N ARG A 20 -10.20 21.11 -7.98
CA ARG A 20 -9.93 22.46 -7.49
C ARG A 20 -8.93 22.48 -6.33
N LYS A 21 -8.72 21.35 -5.67
CA LYS A 21 -7.81 21.29 -4.53
C LYS A 21 -6.37 21.35 -5.00
N PRO A 22 -5.52 22.08 -4.29
CA PRO A 22 -4.09 22.06 -4.61
C PRO A 22 -3.54 20.64 -4.50
N MET A 23 -2.66 20.28 -5.41
CA MET A 23 -2.06 18.94 -5.44
C MET A 23 -1.38 18.60 -4.12
N VAL A 24 -0.66 19.56 -3.53
CA VAL A 24 0.05 19.35 -2.27
C VAL A 24 -0.91 18.98 -1.15
N MET A 25 -2.03 19.68 -1.04
CA MET A 25 -3.01 19.38 0.00
C MET A 25 -3.64 18.00 -0.18
N MET A 26 -3.92 17.63 -1.42
CA MET A 26 -4.48 16.32 -1.70
C MET A 26 -3.49 15.21 -1.34
N ASP A 27 -2.22 15.43 -1.64
CA ASP A 27 -1.20 14.43 -1.33
C ASP A 27 -1.03 14.24 0.17
N GLU A 28 -1.04 15.32 0.94
CA GLU A 28 -0.95 15.25 2.40
C GLU A 28 -2.16 14.55 2.99
N GLN A 29 -3.35 14.91 2.50
CA GLN A 29 -4.58 14.31 2.97
C GLN A 29 -4.63 12.82 2.64
N ASP A 30 -4.21 12.46 1.44
CA ASP A 30 -4.18 11.06 1.03
C ASP A 30 -3.25 10.25 1.92
N GLU A 31 -2.10 10.78 2.25
CA GLU A 31 -1.15 10.10 3.10
C GLU A 31 -1.68 9.95 4.53
N ASP A 32 -2.29 10.99 5.07
CA ASP A 32 -2.88 10.95 6.39
C ASP A 32 -4.00 9.93 6.48
N ASP A 33 -4.85 9.88 5.45
CA ASP A 33 -5.95 8.91 5.38
C ASP A 33 -5.39 7.49 5.32
N TYR A 34 -4.35 7.29 4.52
CA TYR A 34 -3.73 5.98 4.39
C TYR A 34 -3.15 5.51 5.73
N GLN A 35 -2.42 6.39 6.41
CA GLN A 35 -1.84 6.05 7.70
C GLN A 35 -2.91 5.73 8.74
N TYR A 36 -4.00 6.48 8.73
CA TYR A 36 -5.10 6.24 9.65
C TYR A 36 -5.73 4.87 9.41
N ILE A 37 -6.00 4.55 8.15
CA ILE A 37 -6.66 3.29 7.78
C ILE A 37 -5.77 2.09 8.10
N THR A 38 -4.49 2.17 7.82
CA THR A 38 -3.59 1.04 8.07
C THR A 38 -3.41 0.74 9.55
N LYS A 39 -3.62 1.72 10.41
CA LYS A 39 -3.58 1.49 11.86
C LYS A 39 -4.75 0.65 12.35
N MET A 40 -5.78 0.48 11.54
CA MET A 40 -6.91 -0.37 11.88
C MET A 40 -6.65 -1.84 11.59
N TYR A 41 -5.55 -2.16 10.95
CA TYR A 41 -5.19 -3.55 10.67
C TYR A 41 -4.96 -4.29 11.98
N GLY A 42 -5.29 -5.58 12.01
CA GLY A 42 -5.07 -6.38 13.20
C GLY A 42 -3.57 -6.54 13.50
N PRO A 43 -3.23 -7.08 14.68
CA PRO A 43 -1.82 -7.15 15.09
C PRO A 43 -0.94 -7.97 14.16
N VAL A 44 -1.46 -9.05 13.57
CA VAL A 44 -0.67 -9.85 12.64
C VAL A 44 -0.45 -9.09 11.33
N ALA A 45 -1.51 -8.56 10.75
CA ALA A 45 -1.41 -7.81 9.50
C ALA A 45 -0.56 -6.56 9.68
N GLY A 46 -0.70 -5.88 10.82
CA GLY A 46 0.12 -4.71 11.12
C GLY A 46 1.60 -5.05 11.19
N LYS A 47 1.93 -6.20 11.79
CA LYS A 47 3.32 -6.65 11.87
C LYS A 47 3.87 -6.99 10.50
N VAL A 48 3.09 -7.72 9.71
CA VAL A 48 3.47 -8.05 8.34
C VAL A 48 3.70 -6.77 7.53
N LEU A 49 2.84 -5.79 7.70
CA LEU A 49 2.94 -4.53 6.98
C LEU A 49 4.25 -3.80 7.29
N GLU A 50 4.74 -3.88 8.54
CA GLU A 50 6.01 -3.25 8.89
C GLU A 50 7.16 -3.81 8.05
N TYR A 51 7.20 -5.13 7.87
CA TYR A 51 8.22 -5.75 7.03
C TYR A 51 8.09 -5.35 5.57
N ILE A 52 6.85 -5.25 5.10
CA ILE A 52 6.59 -4.86 3.72
C ILE A 52 6.98 -3.41 3.48
N GLU A 53 6.64 -2.52 4.41
CA GLU A 53 7.01 -1.11 4.28
C GLU A 53 8.51 -0.92 4.22
N ASP A 54 9.25 -1.66 5.05
CA ASP A 54 10.70 -1.59 5.04
C ASP A 54 11.27 -2.02 3.69
N ALA A 55 10.74 -3.12 3.14
CA ALA A 55 11.18 -3.59 1.83
C ALA A 55 10.84 -2.59 0.73
N CYS A 56 9.65 -2.01 0.79
CA CYS A 56 9.24 -1.03 -0.22
C CYS A 56 10.03 0.26 -0.13
N ASP A 57 10.37 0.68 1.08
CA ASP A 57 11.21 1.87 1.24
C ASP A 57 12.56 1.70 0.55
N GLN A 58 13.11 0.49 0.58
CA GLN A 58 14.37 0.21 -0.08
C GLN A 58 14.26 0.24 -1.61
N LEU A 59 13.07 0.17 -2.15
CA LEU A 59 12.82 0.23 -3.58
C LEU A 59 12.45 1.62 -4.08
N GLU A 60 12.39 2.61 -3.22
CA GLU A 60 12.06 3.98 -3.63
C GLU A 60 13.31 4.68 -4.20
N TYR A 61 13.73 4.25 -5.39
CA TYR A 61 14.82 4.90 -6.11
C TYR A 61 14.54 4.84 -7.60
N LYS A 62 15.12 5.79 -8.32
CA LYS A 62 14.93 5.90 -9.76
C LYS A 62 15.46 4.65 -10.46
N GLY A 63 14.65 4.05 -11.31
CA GLY A 63 15.02 2.84 -12.03
C GLY A 63 14.68 1.56 -11.32
N SER A 64 14.08 1.64 -10.13
CA SER A 64 13.62 0.47 -9.40
C SER A 64 12.49 -0.24 -10.12
N MET A 65 12.37 -1.55 -9.91
CA MET A 65 11.27 -2.34 -10.45
C MET A 65 9.90 -1.83 -10.03
N MET A 66 9.84 -1.11 -8.91
CA MET A 66 8.61 -0.53 -8.41
C MET A 66 7.95 0.41 -9.43
N PHE A 67 8.75 1.01 -10.30
CA PHE A 67 8.28 2.03 -11.24
C PHE A 67 8.10 1.51 -12.66
N ASP A 68 8.25 0.20 -12.86
CA ASP A 68 7.97 -0.42 -14.16
C ASP A 68 6.50 -0.23 -14.50
N GLU A 69 6.21 0.07 -15.75
CA GLU A 69 4.84 0.26 -16.19
C GLU A 69 4.00 -0.99 -15.91
N TYR A 70 4.56 -2.15 -16.20
CA TYR A 70 3.94 -3.42 -15.89
C TYR A 70 4.87 -4.20 -14.99
N LEU A 71 4.51 -4.29 -13.71
CA LEU A 71 5.33 -5.01 -12.75
C LEU A 71 5.44 -6.48 -13.15
N ASP A 72 6.67 -6.98 -13.12
CA ASP A 72 6.90 -8.39 -13.41
C ASP A 72 6.41 -9.23 -12.23
N ARG A 73 5.45 -10.10 -12.50
CA ARG A 73 4.89 -10.96 -11.48
C ARG A 73 5.95 -11.79 -10.78
N THR A 74 6.89 -12.32 -11.54
CA THR A 74 7.97 -13.14 -10.97
C THR A 74 8.80 -12.31 -10.00
N GLY A 75 9.15 -11.08 -10.36
CA GLY A 75 9.91 -10.19 -9.49
C GLY A 75 9.16 -9.87 -8.22
N VAL A 76 7.85 -9.63 -8.31
CA VAL A 76 7.03 -9.36 -7.13
C VAL A 76 6.96 -10.58 -6.23
N LEU A 77 6.82 -11.78 -6.80
CA LEU A 77 6.79 -13.01 -6.00
C LEU A 77 8.14 -13.30 -5.33
N VAL A 78 9.24 -13.00 -5.99
CA VAL A 78 10.57 -13.13 -5.37
C VAL A 78 10.66 -12.20 -4.17
N LEU A 79 10.20 -10.97 -4.32
CA LEU A 79 10.19 -10.02 -3.22
C LEU A 79 9.31 -10.52 -2.07
N ALA A 80 8.13 -11.05 -2.39
CA ALA A 80 7.23 -11.61 -1.38
C ALA A 80 7.90 -12.78 -0.64
N ASP A 81 8.63 -13.63 -1.36
CA ASP A 81 9.36 -14.74 -0.75
C ASP A 81 10.41 -14.22 0.25
N HIS A 82 11.16 -13.20 -0.13
CA HIS A 82 12.16 -12.61 0.76
C HIS A 82 11.53 -12.04 2.02
N ILE A 83 10.40 -11.35 1.86
CA ILE A 83 9.70 -10.77 3.01
C ILE A 83 9.18 -11.88 3.92
N TYR A 84 8.58 -12.91 3.33
CA TYR A 84 8.05 -14.04 4.09
C TYR A 84 9.15 -14.77 4.86
N ASP A 85 10.29 -15.02 4.20
CA ASP A 85 11.42 -15.67 4.83
C ASP A 85 11.96 -14.83 5.98
N LYS A 86 12.01 -13.52 5.81
CA LYS A 86 12.45 -12.63 6.87
C LYS A 86 11.51 -12.66 8.07
N ILE A 87 10.21 -12.72 7.83
CA ILE A 87 9.23 -12.84 8.91
C ILE A 87 9.44 -14.16 9.65
N LYS A 88 9.62 -15.26 8.92
CA LYS A 88 9.85 -16.57 9.54
C LYS A 88 11.12 -16.58 10.39
N GLU A 89 12.15 -15.88 9.94
CA GLU A 89 13.42 -15.83 10.65
C GLU A 89 13.36 -14.96 11.88
N MET A 90 12.73 -13.80 11.76
CA MET A 90 12.73 -12.77 12.82
C MET A 90 11.62 -12.97 13.84
N GLU A 91 10.47 -13.46 13.42
CA GLU A 91 9.32 -13.68 14.29
C GLU A 91 9.30 -15.14 14.71
N LYS A 92 10.05 -15.46 15.76
CA LYS A 92 10.23 -16.84 16.21
C LYS A 92 9.15 -17.30 17.17
N GLU A 93 8.38 -16.36 17.72
CA GLU A 93 7.30 -16.69 18.63
C GLU A 93 6.08 -17.17 17.83
N ASP A 94 5.25 -17.99 18.50
CA ASP A 94 4.10 -18.60 17.83
C ASP A 94 2.91 -17.67 17.64
N CYS A 95 3.06 -16.38 17.96
CA CYS A 95 1.98 -15.43 17.77
C CYS A 95 1.64 -15.19 16.29
N ILE A 96 2.58 -15.47 15.39
CA ILE A 96 2.32 -15.40 13.96
C ILE A 96 2.46 -16.81 13.39
N LYS A 97 1.36 -17.34 12.86
CA LYS A 97 1.34 -18.67 12.28
C LYS A 97 1.95 -18.62 10.88
N LYS A 98 3.07 -19.34 10.68
CA LYS A 98 3.80 -19.32 9.42
C LYS A 98 3.25 -20.40 8.48
N ASP A 99 2.16 -20.07 7.83
CA ASP A 99 1.47 -20.98 6.92
C ASP A 99 1.19 -20.30 5.58
N ARG A 100 0.43 -21.03 4.75
CA ARG A 100 0.08 -20.53 3.41
C ARG A 100 -0.71 -19.21 3.49
N LEU A 101 -1.56 -19.06 4.50
CA LEU A 101 -2.35 -17.85 4.65
C LEU A 101 -1.47 -16.64 4.94
N LEU A 102 -0.43 -16.82 5.74
CA LEU A 102 0.53 -15.75 5.98
C LEU A 102 1.22 -15.33 4.69
N TYR A 103 1.64 -16.30 3.88
CA TYR A 103 2.26 -15.99 2.60
C TYR A 103 1.30 -15.23 1.69
N GLN A 104 0.04 -15.64 1.63
CA GLN A 104 -0.96 -14.94 0.83
C GLN A 104 -1.21 -13.53 1.34
N MET A 105 -1.17 -13.35 2.66
CA MET A 105 -1.28 -12.03 3.25
C MET A 105 -0.12 -11.13 2.83
N VAL A 106 1.10 -11.67 2.86
CA VAL A 106 2.26 -10.91 2.38
C VAL A 106 2.07 -10.48 0.93
N CYS A 107 1.67 -11.40 0.06
CA CYS A 107 1.47 -11.07 -1.35
C CYS A 107 0.40 -10.01 -1.54
N THR A 108 -0.71 -10.12 -0.82
CA THR A 108 -1.81 -9.17 -0.94
C THR A 108 -1.43 -7.79 -0.46
N LEU A 109 -0.82 -7.70 0.71
CA LEU A 109 -0.41 -6.41 1.26
C LEU A 109 0.73 -5.80 0.46
N LEU A 110 1.63 -6.63 -0.05
CA LEU A 110 2.75 -6.15 -0.86
C LEU A 110 2.25 -5.43 -2.12
N GLY A 111 1.26 -5.98 -2.80
CA GLY A 111 0.72 -5.34 -3.99
C GLY A 111 0.21 -3.94 -3.71
N GLY A 112 -0.56 -3.80 -2.63
CA GLY A 112 -1.08 -2.50 -2.24
C GLY A 112 0.02 -1.52 -1.83
N GLU A 113 1.03 -2.01 -1.10
CA GLU A 113 2.12 -1.16 -0.66
C GLU A 113 3.02 -0.73 -1.81
N LEU A 114 3.28 -1.61 -2.76
CA LEU A 114 4.05 -1.22 -3.95
C LEU A 114 3.36 -0.07 -4.67
N TYR A 115 2.05 -0.15 -4.80
CA TYR A 115 1.29 0.91 -5.43
C TYR A 115 1.34 2.20 -4.62
N HIS A 116 1.15 2.09 -3.31
CA HIS A 116 1.18 3.25 -2.41
C HIS A 116 2.53 3.98 -2.47
N HIS A 117 3.63 3.21 -2.36
CA HIS A 117 4.96 3.80 -2.39
C HIS A 117 5.29 4.37 -3.76
N ARG A 118 4.84 3.73 -4.83
CA ARG A 118 5.02 4.25 -6.19
C ARG A 118 4.36 5.61 -6.34
N CYS A 119 3.13 5.73 -5.90
CA CYS A 119 2.39 6.98 -6.00
C CYS A 119 3.04 8.06 -5.13
N ARG A 120 3.44 7.71 -3.92
CA ARG A 120 4.09 8.65 -3.01
C ARG A 120 5.39 9.19 -3.60
N TYR A 121 6.21 8.31 -4.15
CA TYR A 121 7.46 8.72 -4.77
C TYR A 121 7.23 9.62 -5.98
N ARG A 122 6.27 9.28 -6.82
CA ARG A 122 5.94 10.10 -7.99
C ARG A 122 5.48 11.49 -7.59
N ARG A 123 4.69 11.58 -6.52
CA ARG A 123 4.23 12.89 -6.02
C ARG A 123 5.39 13.70 -5.50
N LYS A 124 6.29 13.09 -4.75
CA LYS A 124 7.48 13.77 -4.26
C LYS A 124 8.32 14.31 -5.41
N CYS A 125 8.51 13.51 -6.44
CA CYS A 125 9.31 13.94 -7.59
C CYS A 125 8.66 15.14 -8.28
N ARG A 126 7.33 15.15 -8.41
CA ARG A 126 6.64 16.28 -9.02
C ARG A 126 6.73 17.54 -8.16
N MET A 127 6.67 17.38 -6.85
CA MET A 127 6.75 18.53 -5.94
C MET A 127 8.11 19.20 -5.96
N PHE A 128 9.16 18.42 -6.19
CA PHE A 128 10.53 18.93 -6.13
C PHE A 128 11.20 19.06 -7.49
N SER A 129 10.47 18.75 -8.57
CA SER A 129 11.03 18.94 -9.89
C SER A 129 10.66 20.34 -10.40
N ASP A 130 11.61 20.98 -11.01
CA ASP A 130 11.43 22.32 -11.58
C ASP A 130 11.09 22.22 -13.05
#